data_7015070472df9c725d8778de52ce8f8c
#
_entry.id   7015070472df9c725d8778de52ce8f8c
#
_cell.length_a   1.000
_cell.length_b   1.000
_cell.length_c   1.000
_cell.angle_alpha   90.00
_cell.angle_beta   90.00
_cell.angle_gamma   90.00
#
_symmetry.space_group_name_H-M   'P 1'
#
loop_
_entity.id
_entity.type
_entity.pdbx_description
1 polymer ?
#
loop_
_entity_poly.entity_id
_entity_poly.type
_entity_poly.pdbx_seq_one_letter_code
_entity_poly.pdbx_strand_id
1 'polypeptide(L)'
;MFTLIPSGSITSAAGFLAGAVHAGIKSEDELDLAILFSEVPCKAAGVFTTNQIKSAPVILSQKHIAKGRAQAIVVNSGCANACMGGQGPVSYTHLTLPTILLV
;
A
#
# COMPACT_ATOMS: atom_id res chain seq x y z
N MET A 1 -18.62 -17.70 -11.93
CA MET A 1 -17.62 -18.51 -12.66
C MET A 1 -16.37 -17.69 -12.88
N PHE A 2 -15.21 -18.29 -12.73
CA PHE A 2 -13.94 -17.60 -12.93
C PHE A 2 -13.39 -17.87 -14.33
N THR A 3 -12.87 -16.82 -14.96
CA THR A 3 -12.15 -16.93 -16.21
C THR A 3 -10.71 -16.51 -15.97
N LEU A 4 -9.76 -17.36 -16.34
CA LEU A 4 -8.35 -17.03 -16.21
C LEU A 4 -7.90 -16.21 -17.42
N ILE A 5 -7.15 -15.15 -17.16
CA ILE A 5 -6.53 -14.33 -18.19
C ILE A 5 -5.03 -14.64 -18.14
N PRO A 6 -4.47 -15.40 -19.11
CA PRO A 6 -3.08 -15.88 -19.01
C PRO A 6 -2.03 -14.77 -18.90
N SER A 7 -2.27 -13.61 -19.53
CA SER A 7 -1.40 -12.44 -19.46
C SER A 7 -1.91 -11.38 -18.49
N GLY A 8 -2.85 -11.73 -17.62
CA GLY A 8 -3.48 -10.81 -16.70
C GLY A 8 -2.51 -10.24 -15.66
N SER A 9 -2.78 -9.03 -15.24
CA SER A 9 -2.03 -8.34 -14.20
C SER A 9 -2.99 -7.53 -13.31
N ILE A 10 -2.44 -6.86 -12.32
CA ILE A 10 -3.22 -6.03 -11.42
C ILE A 10 -3.97 -4.89 -12.14
N THR A 11 -3.47 -4.47 -13.29
CA THR A 11 -4.10 -3.42 -14.12
C THR A 11 -5.04 -3.96 -15.19
N SER A 12 -5.28 -5.27 -15.23
CA SER A 12 -6.26 -5.86 -16.16
C SER A 12 -7.68 -5.37 -15.89
N ALA A 13 -8.01 -5.03 -14.65
CA ALA A 13 -9.29 -4.41 -14.33
C ALA A 13 -9.29 -2.94 -14.76
N ALA A 14 -10.38 -2.53 -15.41
CA ALA A 14 -10.52 -1.15 -15.87
C ALA A 14 -10.51 -0.18 -14.70
N GLY A 15 -9.85 0.97 -14.89
CA GLY A 15 -9.79 2.03 -13.89
C GLY A 15 -8.66 1.91 -12.91
N PHE A 16 -7.81 0.89 -13.02
CA PHE A 16 -6.63 0.75 -12.15
C PHE A 16 -5.35 1.07 -12.92
N LEU A 17 -4.50 1.87 -12.29
CA LEU A 17 -3.18 2.26 -12.80
C LEU A 17 -2.12 1.81 -11.79
N ALA A 18 -0.96 1.46 -12.28
CA ALA A 18 0.15 1.06 -11.43
C ALA A 18 1.45 1.67 -11.92
N GLY A 19 2.33 1.96 -11.00
CA GLY A 19 3.65 2.46 -11.30
C GLY A 19 4.65 2.01 -10.25
N ALA A 20 5.92 1.93 -10.62
CA ALA A 20 6.99 1.59 -9.70
C ALA A 20 8.24 2.38 -10.05
N VAL A 21 9.03 2.70 -9.04
CA VAL A 21 10.26 3.48 -9.19
C VAL A 21 11.35 2.94 -8.28
N HIS A 22 12.59 3.30 -8.59
CA HIS A 22 13.72 3.15 -7.68
C HIS A 22 13.78 4.41 -6.81
N ALA A 23 13.45 4.27 -5.53
CA ALA A 23 13.42 5.38 -4.59
C ALA A 23 14.66 5.44 -3.68
N GLY A 24 15.61 4.51 -3.85
CA GLY A 24 16.82 4.46 -3.05
C GLY A 24 16.69 3.70 -1.73
N ILE A 25 15.62 2.96 -1.54
CA ILE A 25 15.43 2.14 -0.34
C ILE A 25 16.34 0.92 -0.39
N LYS A 26 16.44 0.29 -1.54
CA LYS A 26 17.40 -0.78 -1.80
C LYS A 26 18.70 -0.21 -2.33
N SER A 27 19.80 -0.87 -2.05
CA SER A 27 21.14 -0.43 -2.46
C SER A 27 21.44 -0.64 -3.94
N GLU A 28 20.63 -1.41 -4.65
CA GLU A 28 20.79 -1.72 -6.06
C GLU A 28 19.73 -0.99 -6.89
N ASP A 29 19.91 -0.97 -8.23
CA ASP A 29 18.96 -0.34 -9.15
C ASP A 29 17.66 -1.14 -9.31
N GLU A 30 17.11 -1.62 -8.22
CA GLU A 30 15.85 -2.35 -8.20
C GLU A 30 14.68 -1.41 -7.91
N LEU A 31 13.54 -1.73 -8.46
CA LEU A 31 12.30 -1.04 -8.13
C LEU A 31 11.93 -1.37 -6.68
N ASP A 32 11.75 -0.36 -5.86
CA ASP A 32 11.53 -0.52 -4.42
C ASP A 32 10.34 0.26 -3.88
N LEU A 33 9.69 1.04 -4.72
CA LEU A 33 8.48 1.78 -4.37
C LEU A 33 7.46 1.63 -5.48
N ALA A 34 6.25 1.24 -5.14
CA ALA A 34 5.18 1.07 -6.10
C ALA A 34 3.87 1.69 -5.59
N ILE A 35 3.02 2.06 -6.53
CA ILE A 35 1.67 2.52 -6.24
C ILE A 35 0.69 1.80 -7.15
N LEU A 36 -0.43 1.37 -6.57
CA LEU A 36 -1.63 0.97 -7.29
C LEU A 36 -2.69 2.04 -7.04
N PHE A 37 -3.23 2.59 -8.10
CA PHE A 37 -4.16 3.70 -8.02
C PHE A 37 -5.46 3.37 -8.76
N SER A 38 -6.60 3.69 -8.14
CA SER A 38 -7.90 3.63 -8.79
C SER A 38 -8.30 5.03 -9.24
N GLU A 39 -8.81 5.14 -10.45
CA GLU A 39 -9.31 6.41 -10.99
C GLU A 39 -10.53 6.93 -10.23
N VAL A 40 -11.23 6.07 -9.51
CA VAL A 40 -12.38 6.44 -8.68
C VAL A 40 -12.20 5.84 -7.28
N PRO A 41 -12.80 6.46 -6.24
CA PRO A 41 -12.78 5.86 -4.91
C PRO A 41 -13.43 4.48 -4.92
N CYS A 42 -12.78 3.52 -4.26
CA CYS A 42 -13.23 2.14 -4.19
C CYS A 42 -13.70 1.78 -2.79
N LYS A 43 -14.62 0.83 -2.72
CA LYS A 43 -14.88 0.14 -1.47
C LYS A 43 -13.67 -0.73 -1.15
N ALA A 44 -13.28 -0.73 0.11
CA ALA A 44 -12.11 -1.47 0.56
C ALA A 44 -12.37 -2.12 1.90
N ALA A 45 -11.79 -3.29 2.08
CA ALA A 45 -11.82 -4.01 3.33
C ALA A 45 -10.47 -4.68 3.54
N GLY A 46 -10.07 -4.87 4.77
CA GLY A 46 -8.79 -5.49 5.08
C GLY A 46 -8.85 -6.26 6.37
N VAL A 47 -7.97 -7.24 6.47
CA VAL A 47 -7.69 -7.96 7.69
C VAL A 47 -6.25 -7.67 8.10
N PHE A 48 -6.01 -7.55 9.39
CA PHE A 48 -4.73 -7.12 9.91
C PHE A 48 -4.28 -8.07 11.01
N THR A 49 -2.98 -8.06 11.28
CA THR A 49 -2.42 -8.87 12.35
C THR A 49 -3.03 -8.51 13.70
N THR A 50 -3.19 -9.51 14.56
CA THR A 50 -3.59 -9.32 15.95
C THR A 50 -2.39 -9.18 16.89
N ASN A 51 -1.17 -9.20 16.39
CA ASN A 51 0.03 -8.98 17.18
C ASN A 51 -0.03 -7.62 17.88
N GLN A 52 0.49 -7.56 19.09
CA GLN A 52 0.53 -6.30 19.85
C GLN A 52 1.50 -5.30 19.22
N ILE A 53 2.60 -5.80 18.64
CA ILE A 53 3.58 -4.96 17.96
C ILE A 53 3.23 -4.95 16.48
N LYS A 54 2.84 -3.78 15.98
CA LYS A 54 2.43 -3.60 14.58
C LYS A 54 3.36 -2.61 13.90
N SER A 55 3.64 -2.86 12.62
CA SER A 55 4.40 -1.91 11.81
C SER A 55 3.59 -0.63 11.54
N ALA A 56 4.28 0.45 11.24
CA ALA A 56 3.64 1.73 10.92
C ALA A 56 2.64 1.62 9.75
N PRO A 57 2.95 0.92 8.63
CA PRO A 57 1.98 0.74 7.57
C PRO A 57 0.70 0.05 8.01
N VAL A 58 0.79 -0.94 8.89
CA VAL A 58 -0.39 -1.63 9.42
C VAL A 58 -1.27 -0.67 10.21
N ILE A 59 -0.67 0.09 11.11
CA ILE A 59 -1.41 1.04 11.96
C ILE A 59 -2.11 2.10 11.11
N LEU A 60 -1.41 2.69 10.16
CA LEU A 60 -1.98 3.73 9.31
C LEU A 60 -3.03 3.19 8.36
N SER A 61 -2.82 2.01 7.79
CA SER A 61 -3.81 1.38 6.91
C SER A 61 -5.10 1.05 7.65
N GLN A 62 -4.99 0.57 8.89
CA GLN A 62 -6.18 0.34 9.73
C GLN A 62 -7.00 1.62 9.93
N LYS A 63 -6.34 2.74 10.16
CA LYS A 63 -7.01 4.04 10.31
C LYS A 63 -7.65 4.50 9.01
N HIS A 64 -6.93 4.38 7.90
CA HIS A 64 -7.43 4.85 6.60
C HIS A 64 -8.60 4.01 6.09
N ILE A 65 -8.60 2.71 6.33
CA ILE A 65 -9.64 1.80 5.84
C ILE A 65 -10.89 1.79 6.74
N ALA A 66 -10.85 2.46 7.89
CA ALA A 66 -11.96 2.45 8.84
C ALA A 66 -13.30 2.88 8.23
N LYS A 67 -13.28 3.72 7.21
CA LYS A 67 -14.48 4.16 6.49
C LYS A 67 -14.89 3.22 5.35
N GLY A 68 -14.14 2.13 5.13
CA GLY A 68 -14.43 1.15 4.08
C GLY A 68 -14.14 1.64 2.67
N ARG A 69 -13.32 2.67 2.51
CA ARG A 69 -12.97 3.23 1.20
C ARG A 69 -11.46 3.43 1.08
N ALA A 70 -10.94 3.19 -0.10
CA ALA A 70 -9.56 3.49 -0.45
C ALA A 70 -9.46 3.79 -1.94
N GLN A 71 -8.42 4.49 -2.34
CA GLN A 71 -8.18 4.83 -3.74
C GLN A 71 -6.78 4.44 -4.20
N ALA A 72 -5.85 4.24 -3.29
CA ALA A 72 -4.49 3.87 -3.64
C ALA A 72 -3.87 2.95 -2.59
N ILE A 73 -2.94 2.12 -3.06
CA ILE A 73 -2.08 1.32 -2.21
C ILE A 73 -0.63 1.71 -2.55
N VAL A 74 0.13 2.12 -1.56
CA VAL A 74 1.55 2.40 -1.69
C VAL A 74 2.33 1.27 -1.04
N VAL A 75 3.27 0.70 -1.78
CA VAL A 75 4.05 -0.46 -1.35
C VAL A 75 5.52 -0.10 -1.42
N ASN A 76 6.25 -0.33 -0.35
CA ASN A 76 7.71 -0.24 -0.37
C ASN A 76 8.33 -1.60 -0.06
N SER A 77 9.54 -1.81 -0.55
CA SER A 77 10.32 -3.01 -0.28
C SER A 77 11.78 -2.66 0.01
N GLY A 78 12.49 -3.55 0.65
CA GLY A 78 13.90 -3.36 1.00
C GLY A 78 14.13 -2.79 2.39
N CYS A 79 13.10 -2.31 3.05
CA CYS A 79 13.18 -1.83 4.43
C CYS A 79 11.93 -2.24 5.19
N ALA A 80 12.08 -3.08 6.20
CA ALA A 80 10.96 -3.44 7.06
C ALA A 80 10.68 -2.29 8.03
N ASN A 81 9.42 -1.89 8.13
CA ASN A 81 8.99 -0.77 8.97
C ASN A 81 8.44 -1.24 10.32
N ALA A 82 8.74 -2.46 10.73
CA ALA A 82 8.30 -3.02 11.99
C ALA A 82 9.11 -2.44 13.15
N CYS A 83 8.45 -2.11 14.25
CA CYS A 83 9.08 -1.67 15.48
C CYS A 83 9.89 -0.37 15.35
N MET A 84 9.51 0.52 14.46
CA MET A 84 10.19 1.80 14.28
C MET A 84 9.80 2.87 15.31
N GLY A 85 8.90 2.56 16.22
CA GLY A 85 8.45 3.51 17.23
C GLY A 85 7.75 4.73 16.61
N GLY A 86 7.98 5.91 17.18
CA GLY A 86 7.33 7.14 16.75
C GLY A 86 7.77 7.66 15.38
N GLN A 87 8.94 7.26 14.88
CA GLN A 87 9.45 7.75 13.59
C GLN A 87 8.76 7.11 12.40
N GLY A 88 8.40 5.84 12.50
CA GLY A 88 7.72 5.14 11.42
C GLY A 88 6.39 5.78 11.02
N PRO A 89 5.45 5.99 11.96
CA PRO A 89 4.18 6.66 11.68
C PRO A 89 4.36 8.08 11.12
N VAL A 90 5.34 8.84 11.60
CA VAL A 90 5.61 10.20 11.12
C VAL A 90 6.04 10.18 9.66
N SER A 91 6.91 9.24 9.26
CA SER A 91 7.34 9.12 7.87
C SER A 91 6.19 8.85 6.92
N TYR A 92 5.27 7.97 7.31
CA TYR A 92 4.09 7.66 6.49
C TYR A 92 3.04 8.76 6.51
N THR A 93 2.97 9.56 7.55
CA THR A 93 2.02 10.67 7.64
C THR A 93 2.21 11.67 6.51
N HIS A 94 3.42 11.89 6.06
CA HIS A 94 3.71 12.79 4.94
C HIS A 94 3.20 12.27 3.58
N LEU A 95 2.92 10.98 3.48
CA LEU A 95 2.40 10.37 2.25
C LEU A 95 0.88 10.32 2.23
N THR A 96 0.21 10.67 3.33
CA THR A 96 -1.18 10.26 3.49
C THR A 96 -2.21 11.31 3.13
N LEU A 97 -2.97 10.95 2.11
CA LEU A 97 -4.38 11.32 2.02
C LEU A 97 -5.20 10.22 2.71
N PRO A 98 -6.40 10.53 3.26
CA PRO A 98 -7.20 9.54 4.00
C PRO A 98 -7.62 8.32 3.20
N THR A 99 -7.45 8.33 1.89
CA THR A 99 -7.87 7.25 0.99
C THR A 99 -6.72 6.36 0.52
N ILE A 100 -5.51 6.54 1.07
CA ILE A 100 -4.31 5.78 0.69
C ILE A 100 -4.04 4.69 1.74
N LEU A 101 -3.84 3.47 1.27
CA LEU A 101 -3.38 2.35 2.07
C LEU A 101 -1.87 2.18 1.89
N LEU A 102 -1.18 1.86 2.96
CA LEU A 102 0.28 1.71 2.99
C LEU A 102 0.66 0.25 3.28
N VAL A 103 1.60 -0.25 2.53
CA VAL A 103 2.11 -1.62 2.69
C VAL A 103 3.63 -1.63 2.83
#